data_f89ebba7ccc0315b6d7522271ca64bd9
#
_entry.id   f89ebba7ccc0315b6d7522271ca64bd9
#
_cell.length_a   1.000
_cell.length_b   1.000
_cell.length_c   1.000
_cell.angle_alpha   90.00
_cell.angle_beta   90.00
_cell.angle_gamma   90.00
#
_symmetry.space_group_name_H-M   'P 1'
#
loop_
_entity.id
_entity.type
_entity.pdbx_description
1 polymer ?
#
loop_
_entity_poly.entity_id
_entity_poly.type
_entity_poly.pdbx_seq_one_letter_code
_entity_poly.pdbx_strand_id
1 'polypeptide(L)'
;MNFKFKKYWRKTGLNPKWGNKLIELINQKKPHHFLEIGVFCGVTSRNICEFLNIIQQGNFTYTGIDLFGDDNEDNNEKKPIYIKHQKFSNPLKHIYYNIYLKENLNSLESVKKFLKNFEEKVYLYKGNSNKVLKNLDIKKIDFAFIDGGHSYQTTLNDI
;
A
#
# COMPACT_ATOMS: atom_id res chain seq x y z
N MET A 1 18.84 12.33 7.97
CA MET A 1 18.79 10.90 7.57
C MET A 1 18.48 10.82 6.09
N ASN A 2 19.26 10.07 5.29
CA ASN A 2 19.16 10.10 3.81
C ASN A 2 18.40 8.85 3.29
N PHE A 3 17.15 8.66 3.73
CA PHE A 3 16.30 7.58 3.22
C PHE A 3 15.73 7.99 1.86
N LYS A 4 15.88 7.11 0.87
CA LYS A 4 15.32 7.32 -0.46
C LYS A 4 14.24 6.27 -0.73
N PHE A 5 13.13 6.70 -1.33
CA PHE A 5 12.08 5.81 -1.78
C PHE A 5 12.63 4.77 -2.77
N LYS A 6 12.45 3.49 -2.45
CA LYS A 6 12.99 2.36 -3.21
C LYS A 6 11.98 1.85 -4.23
N LYS A 7 12.45 1.50 -5.42
CA LYS A 7 11.70 0.69 -6.37
C LYS A 7 12.06 -0.77 -6.15
N TYR A 8 11.22 -1.51 -5.46
CA TYR A 8 11.35 -2.96 -5.37
C TYR A 8 11.07 -3.63 -6.71
N TRP A 9 11.34 -4.93 -6.79
CA TRP A 9 11.03 -5.76 -7.96
C TRP A 9 9.53 -6.00 -8.15
N ARG A 10 8.68 -5.15 -7.63
CA ARG A 10 7.21 -5.17 -7.76
C ARG A 10 6.73 -3.93 -8.50
N LYS A 11 5.46 -3.93 -8.92
CA LYS A 11 4.84 -2.73 -9.49
C LYS A 11 4.53 -1.70 -8.41
N THR A 12 4.61 -0.43 -8.79
CA THR A 12 4.16 0.71 -8.01
C THR A 12 3.59 1.78 -8.94
N GLY A 13 2.51 2.42 -8.54
CA GLY A 13 1.97 3.61 -9.18
C GLY A 13 2.75 4.88 -8.79
N LEU A 14 3.31 4.90 -7.58
CA LEU A 14 4.02 6.06 -7.06
C LEU A 14 5.45 6.14 -7.62
N ASN A 15 5.79 7.25 -8.28
CA ASN A 15 7.14 7.47 -8.76
C ASN A 15 8.08 7.93 -7.63
N PRO A 16 9.42 7.80 -7.79
CA PRO A 16 10.38 8.14 -6.74
C PRO A 16 10.34 9.60 -6.28
N LYS A 17 9.97 10.55 -7.16
CA LYS A 17 9.86 11.97 -6.79
C LYS A 17 8.78 12.16 -5.72
N TRP A 18 7.59 11.63 -5.98
CA TRP A 18 6.46 11.73 -5.04
C TRP A 18 6.66 10.83 -3.82
N GLY A 19 7.26 9.64 -4.00
CA GLY A 19 7.64 8.78 -2.89
C GLY A 19 8.63 9.45 -1.94
N ASN A 20 9.66 10.16 -2.45
CA ASN A 20 10.59 10.91 -1.61
C ASN A 20 9.89 12.07 -0.89
N LYS A 21 8.90 12.74 -1.53
CA LYS A 21 8.12 13.79 -0.88
C LYS A 21 7.25 13.25 0.25
N LEU A 22 6.64 12.08 0.05
CA LEU A 22 5.90 11.38 1.11
C LEU A 22 6.82 11.05 2.30
N ILE A 23 8.01 10.51 2.05
CA ILE A 23 9.01 10.22 3.10
C ILE A 23 9.43 11.49 3.85
N GLU A 24 9.59 12.61 3.14
CA GLU A 24 9.89 13.91 3.76
C GLU A 24 8.76 14.35 4.71
N LEU A 25 7.50 14.24 4.29
CA LEU A 25 6.34 14.57 5.13
C LEU A 25 6.25 13.66 6.37
N ILE A 26 6.47 12.36 6.20
CA ILE A 26 6.51 11.40 7.31
C ILE A 26 7.64 11.77 8.28
N ASN A 27 8.82 12.18 7.78
CA ASN A 27 9.93 12.61 8.62
C ASN A 27 9.62 13.87 9.43
N GLN A 28 8.86 14.80 8.86
CA GLN A 28 8.43 16.01 9.54
C GLN A 28 7.38 15.74 10.63
N LYS A 29 6.41 14.86 10.32
CA LYS A 29 5.28 14.54 11.22
C LYS A 29 5.60 13.48 12.26
N LYS A 30 6.52 12.57 11.94
CA LYS A 30 6.93 11.45 12.80
C LYS A 30 5.74 10.65 13.38
N PRO A 31 4.81 10.17 12.53
CA PRO A 31 3.63 9.48 13.02
C PRO A 31 3.97 8.14 13.66
N HIS A 32 3.20 7.76 14.69
CA HIS A 32 3.22 6.42 15.27
C HIS A 32 2.13 5.51 14.69
N HIS A 33 1.02 6.10 14.23
CA HIS A 33 -0.12 5.38 13.65
C HIS A 33 -0.39 5.85 12.24
N PHE A 34 0.06 5.07 11.27
CA PHE A 34 -0.04 5.40 9.84
C PHE A 34 -1.20 4.64 9.18
N LEU A 35 -2.05 5.34 8.45
CA LEU A 35 -3.09 4.75 7.59
C LEU A 35 -2.74 4.95 6.12
N GLU A 36 -2.83 3.88 5.31
CA GLU A 36 -2.79 3.94 3.84
C GLU A 36 -4.08 3.37 3.25
N ILE A 37 -4.73 4.14 2.39
CA ILE A 37 -5.85 3.67 1.56
C ILE A 37 -5.34 3.53 0.14
N GLY A 38 -5.36 2.31 -0.40
CA GLY A 38 -4.76 2.00 -1.69
C GLY A 38 -3.34 1.43 -1.57
N VAL A 39 -3.23 0.20 -1.09
CA VAL A 39 -1.96 -0.51 -0.85
C VAL A 39 -1.36 -1.06 -2.14
N PHE A 40 -2.22 -1.46 -3.10
CA PHE A 40 -1.83 -2.06 -4.38
C PHE A 40 -0.87 -3.26 -4.20
N CYS A 41 0.36 -3.20 -4.75
CA CYS A 41 1.36 -4.26 -4.59
C CYS A 41 2.28 -4.07 -3.37
N GLY A 42 1.98 -3.14 -2.47
CA GLY A 42 2.67 -2.93 -1.20
C GLY A 42 4.06 -2.27 -1.28
N VAL A 43 4.45 -1.73 -2.44
CA VAL A 43 5.79 -1.09 -2.60
C VAL A 43 5.88 0.18 -1.77
N THR A 44 4.88 1.04 -1.84
CA THR A 44 4.78 2.26 -1.02
C THR A 44 4.72 1.90 0.45
N SER A 45 3.84 0.98 0.80
CA SER A 45 3.67 0.45 2.17
C SER A 45 4.99 -0.03 2.78
N ARG A 46 5.79 -0.78 2.00
CA ARG A 46 7.08 -1.27 2.48
C ARG A 46 8.08 -0.15 2.72
N ASN A 47 8.15 0.85 1.83
CA ASN A 47 8.99 2.03 2.05
C ASN A 47 8.58 2.80 3.30
N ILE A 48 7.28 2.97 3.52
CA ILE A 48 6.73 3.61 4.71
C ILE A 48 7.13 2.83 5.97
N CYS A 49 6.89 1.51 6.00
CA CYS A 49 7.22 0.68 7.16
C CYS A 49 8.72 0.66 7.45
N GLU A 50 9.58 0.57 6.43
CA GLU A 50 11.04 0.63 6.60
C GLU A 50 11.46 1.98 7.20
N PHE A 51 10.88 3.07 6.71
CA PHE A 51 11.19 4.39 7.21
C PHE A 51 10.68 4.63 8.62
N LEU A 52 9.42 4.28 8.91
CA LEU A 52 8.83 4.37 10.25
C LEU A 52 9.62 3.53 11.26
N ASN A 53 10.05 2.32 10.86
CA ASN A 53 10.86 1.48 11.73
C ASN A 53 12.17 2.13 12.16
N ILE A 54 12.74 2.97 11.30
CA ILE A 54 13.97 3.73 11.60
C ILE A 54 13.67 4.91 12.52
N ILE A 55 12.71 5.77 12.13
CA ILE A 55 12.50 7.04 12.84
C ILE A 55 11.76 6.87 14.16
N GLN A 56 10.97 5.81 14.31
CA GLN A 56 10.21 5.47 15.51
C GLN A 56 10.85 4.35 16.33
N GLN A 57 12.06 3.90 15.95
CA GLN A 57 12.77 2.82 16.64
C GLN A 57 11.91 1.55 16.83
N GLY A 58 11.10 1.26 15.83
CA GLY A 58 10.17 0.13 15.85
C GLY A 58 8.84 0.37 16.56
N ASN A 59 8.62 1.51 17.20
CA ASN A 59 7.37 1.84 17.90
C ASN A 59 6.39 2.55 16.94
N PHE A 60 5.77 1.77 16.05
CA PHE A 60 4.75 2.27 15.11
C PHE A 60 3.72 1.19 14.79
N THR A 61 2.58 1.61 14.30
CA THR A 61 1.59 0.76 13.63
C THR A 61 1.29 1.29 12.25
N TYR A 62 1.11 0.37 11.31
CA TYR A 62 0.71 0.66 9.95
C TYR A 62 -0.60 -0.08 9.65
N THR A 63 -1.60 0.67 9.19
CA THR A 63 -2.88 0.13 8.75
C THR A 63 -3.01 0.37 7.25
N GLY A 64 -3.22 -0.69 6.47
CA GLY A 64 -3.44 -0.63 5.03
C GLY A 64 -4.81 -1.17 4.66
N ILE A 65 -5.55 -0.42 3.83
CA ILE A 65 -6.87 -0.81 3.32
C ILE A 65 -6.79 -0.86 1.79
N ASP A 66 -7.22 -1.99 1.20
CA ASP A 66 -7.25 -2.17 -0.25
C ASP A 66 -8.25 -3.26 -0.64
N LEU A 67 -8.72 -3.25 -1.87
CA LEU A 67 -9.55 -4.33 -2.43
C LEU A 67 -8.75 -5.62 -2.64
N PHE A 68 -7.43 -5.54 -2.74
CA PHE A 68 -6.52 -6.65 -2.99
C PHE A 68 -6.93 -7.53 -4.17
N GLY A 69 -7.33 -6.88 -5.27
CA GLY A 69 -7.70 -7.52 -6.52
C GLY A 69 -9.15 -8.03 -6.58
N ASP A 70 -9.99 -7.73 -5.59
CA ASP A 70 -11.43 -7.98 -5.70
C ASP A 70 -12.14 -6.91 -6.53
N ASP A 71 -13.30 -7.26 -7.06
CA ASP A 71 -14.16 -6.30 -7.74
C ASP A 71 -14.76 -5.33 -6.71
N ASN A 72 -14.80 -4.06 -7.07
CA ASN A 72 -15.54 -3.07 -6.30
C ASN A 72 -17.04 -3.30 -6.55
N GLU A 73 -17.81 -3.44 -5.47
CA GLU A 73 -19.27 -3.60 -5.57
C GLU A 73 -19.99 -2.33 -6.03
N ASP A 74 -19.32 -1.18 -5.98
CA ASP A 74 -19.85 0.09 -6.48
C ASP A 74 -19.67 0.17 -8.00
N ASN A 75 -20.80 0.01 -8.72
CA ASN A 75 -20.88 -0.07 -10.19
C ASN A 75 -20.34 1.16 -10.97
N ASN A 76 -19.87 2.21 -10.29
CA ASN A 76 -19.41 3.46 -10.88
C ASN A 76 -17.88 3.57 -11.01
N GLU A 77 -17.11 2.63 -10.50
CA GLU A 77 -15.66 2.65 -10.61
C GLU A 77 -15.17 1.64 -11.65
N LYS A 78 -14.06 2.00 -12.30
CA LYS A 78 -13.36 1.07 -13.19
C LYS A 78 -12.99 -0.19 -12.39
N LYS A 79 -13.24 -1.35 -12.97
CA LYS A 79 -12.88 -2.65 -12.36
C LYS A 79 -11.44 -2.63 -11.87
N PRO A 80 -11.16 -3.19 -10.68
CA PRO A 80 -9.81 -3.25 -10.16
C PRO A 80 -8.89 -3.97 -11.13
N ILE A 81 -7.67 -3.47 -11.23
CA ILE A 81 -6.68 -4.03 -12.15
C ILE A 81 -6.18 -5.36 -11.59
N TYR A 82 -6.68 -6.47 -12.11
CA TYR A 82 -6.09 -7.78 -11.88
C TYR A 82 -4.71 -7.87 -12.50
N ILE A 83 -3.69 -8.01 -11.67
CA ILE A 83 -2.31 -8.16 -12.14
C ILE A 83 -1.94 -9.66 -12.19
N LYS A 84 -2.74 -10.47 -12.92
CA LYS A 84 -2.39 -11.87 -13.17
C LYS A 84 -1.23 -12.01 -14.17
N HIS A 85 -1.18 -11.14 -15.17
CA HIS A 85 -0.13 -11.15 -16.18
C HIS A 85 0.42 -9.72 -16.32
N GLN A 86 1.40 -9.40 -15.48
CA GLN A 86 2.02 -8.09 -15.55
C GLN A 86 2.91 -7.96 -16.76
N LYS A 87 2.71 -6.92 -17.55
CA LYS A 87 3.72 -6.49 -18.52
C LYS A 87 4.84 -5.77 -17.75
N PHE A 88 5.98 -6.41 -17.63
CA PHE A 88 7.19 -5.77 -17.14
C PHE A 88 8.06 -5.37 -18.32
N SER A 89 8.66 -4.19 -18.26
CA SER A 89 9.70 -3.78 -19.23
C SER A 89 10.97 -4.62 -19.12
N ASN A 90 11.24 -5.19 -17.93
CA ASN A 90 12.36 -6.10 -17.70
C ASN A 90 11.91 -7.55 -17.92
N PRO A 91 12.48 -8.28 -18.90
CA PRO A 91 12.09 -9.66 -19.21
C PRO A 91 12.35 -10.64 -18.04
N LEU A 92 13.37 -10.41 -17.21
CA LEU A 92 13.63 -11.25 -16.05
C LEU A 92 12.52 -11.15 -15.00
N LYS A 93 11.97 -9.95 -14.79
CA LYS A 93 10.80 -9.78 -13.93
C LYS A 93 9.57 -10.50 -14.49
N HIS A 94 9.37 -10.43 -15.79
CA HIS A 94 8.26 -11.12 -16.46
C HIS A 94 8.34 -12.63 -16.23
N ILE A 95 9.49 -13.23 -16.48
CA ILE A 95 9.73 -14.66 -16.25
C ILE A 95 9.52 -15.01 -14.78
N TYR A 96 10.12 -14.26 -13.87
CA TYR A 96 10.06 -14.54 -12.44
C TYR A 96 8.63 -14.49 -11.89
N TYR A 97 7.88 -13.43 -12.15
CA TYR A 97 6.55 -13.26 -11.58
C TYR A 97 5.45 -14.01 -12.35
N ASN A 98 5.49 -14.04 -13.68
CA ASN A 98 4.40 -14.60 -14.47
C ASN A 98 4.56 -16.10 -14.75
N ILE A 99 5.79 -16.62 -14.78
CA ILE A 99 6.08 -18.01 -15.14
C ILE A 99 6.50 -18.80 -13.92
N TYR A 100 7.46 -18.31 -13.14
CA TYR A 100 8.00 -19.03 -11.98
C TYR A 100 7.09 -18.94 -10.76
N LEU A 101 6.79 -17.74 -10.26
CA LEU A 101 5.96 -17.58 -9.07
C LEU A 101 4.47 -17.78 -9.33
N LYS A 102 3.97 -17.37 -10.51
CA LYS A 102 2.54 -17.36 -10.86
C LYS A 102 1.67 -16.68 -9.81
N GLU A 103 2.22 -15.69 -9.10
CA GLU A 103 1.56 -14.99 -8.01
C GLU A 103 0.82 -13.76 -8.50
N ASN A 104 -0.35 -13.51 -7.91
CA ASN A 104 -1.04 -12.24 -8.04
C ASN A 104 -0.44 -11.24 -7.04
N LEU A 105 0.40 -10.30 -7.50
CA LEU A 105 1.19 -9.42 -6.64
C LEU A 105 0.37 -8.42 -5.83
N ASN A 106 -0.89 -8.16 -6.20
CA ASN A 106 -1.81 -7.32 -5.42
C ASN A 106 -2.81 -8.13 -4.58
N SER A 107 -2.63 -9.44 -4.43
CA SER A 107 -3.42 -10.20 -3.47
C SER A 107 -2.98 -9.90 -2.04
N LEU A 108 -3.92 -10.02 -1.10
CA LEU A 108 -3.65 -9.81 0.33
C LEU A 108 -2.49 -10.69 0.82
N GLU A 109 -2.46 -11.95 0.43
CA GLU A 109 -1.43 -12.93 0.82
C GLU A 109 -0.05 -12.51 0.29
N SER A 110 0.00 -12.08 -0.99
CA SER A 110 1.25 -11.65 -1.61
C SER A 110 1.80 -10.38 -0.96
N VAL A 111 0.92 -9.44 -0.59
CA VAL A 111 1.31 -8.21 0.12
C VAL A 111 1.74 -8.53 1.55
N LYS A 112 1.02 -9.38 2.29
CA LYS A 112 1.43 -9.85 3.63
C LYS A 112 2.82 -10.47 3.60
N LYS A 113 3.08 -11.38 2.65
CA LYS A 113 4.39 -11.99 2.45
C LYS A 113 5.49 -10.94 2.16
N PHE A 114 5.16 -9.90 1.39
CA PHE A 114 6.10 -8.84 1.06
C PHE A 114 6.42 -7.93 2.26
N LEU A 115 5.47 -7.77 3.19
CA LEU A 115 5.61 -6.97 4.42
C LEU A 115 5.96 -7.83 5.65
N LYS A 116 6.31 -9.11 5.48
CA LYS A 116 6.55 -10.07 6.56
C LYS A 116 7.48 -9.56 7.66
N ASN A 117 8.51 -8.78 7.30
CA ASN A 117 9.45 -8.23 8.28
C ASN A 117 8.81 -7.26 9.30
N PHE A 118 7.54 -6.88 9.07
CA PHE A 118 6.78 -5.94 9.90
C PHE A 118 5.45 -6.55 10.36
N GLU A 119 5.28 -7.89 10.31
CA GLU A 119 3.99 -8.56 10.51
C GLU A 119 3.30 -8.20 11.84
N GLU A 120 4.05 -7.96 12.90
CA GLU A 120 3.52 -7.57 14.22
C GLU A 120 3.01 -6.12 14.29
N LYS A 121 3.34 -5.29 13.28
CA LYS A 121 3.06 -3.85 13.25
C LYS A 121 2.15 -3.46 12.09
N VAL A 122 1.89 -4.41 11.17
CA VAL A 122 1.15 -4.18 9.93
C VAL A 122 -0.19 -4.86 9.98
N TYR A 123 -1.25 -4.07 9.87
CA TYR A 123 -2.62 -4.51 9.80
C TYR A 123 -3.18 -4.25 8.41
N LEU A 124 -3.51 -5.31 7.66
CA LEU A 124 -4.05 -5.21 6.30
C LEU A 124 -5.51 -5.66 6.28
N TYR A 125 -6.37 -4.77 5.83
CA TYR A 125 -7.81 -4.98 5.72
C TYR A 125 -8.23 -5.00 4.26
N LYS A 126 -8.86 -6.12 3.85
CA LYS A 126 -9.38 -6.30 2.51
C LYS A 126 -10.82 -5.81 2.44
N GLY A 127 -11.10 -4.92 1.50
CA GLY A 127 -12.44 -4.43 1.23
C GLY A 127 -12.49 -2.96 0.79
N ASN A 128 -13.70 -2.50 0.52
CA ASN A 128 -13.95 -1.10 0.22
C ASN A 128 -13.68 -0.24 1.48
N SER A 129 -12.88 0.81 1.32
CA SER A 129 -12.46 1.72 2.40
C SER A 129 -13.64 2.25 3.21
N ASN A 130 -14.73 2.66 2.56
CA ASN A 130 -15.92 3.19 3.20
C ASN A 130 -16.61 2.18 4.15
N LYS A 131 -16.58 0.89 3.79
CA LYS A 131 -17.14 -0.19 4.62
C LYS A 131 -16.16 -0.55 5.74
N VAL A 132 -14.88 -0.64 5.41
CA VAL A 132 -13.83 -1.03 6.36
C VAL A 132 -13.65 0.02 7.44
N LEU A 133 -13.52 1.30 7.07
CA LEU A 133 -13.30 2.39 8.02
C LEU A 133 -14.41 2.51 9.07
N LYS A 134 -15.67 2.27 8.68
CA LYS A 134 -16.81 2.31 9.61
C LYS A 134 -16.76 1.22 10.70
N ASN A 135 -16.05 0.12 10.41
CA ASN A 135 -15.99 -1.05 11.29
C ASN A 135 -14.64 -1.17 12.01
N LEU A 136 -13.68 -0.31 11.70
CA LEU A 136 -12.38 -0.29 12.34
C LEU A 136 -12.43 0.57 13.61
N ASP A 137 -12.07 -0.04 14.74
CA ASP A 137 -11.78 0.70 15.98
C ASP A 137 -10.42 1.40 15.84
N ILE A 138 -10.35 2.41 14.97
CA ILE A 138 -9.14 3.21 14.79
C ILE A 138 -9.15 4.31 15.86
N LYS A 139 -8.53 4.01 16.98
CA LYS A 139 -8.47 4.93 18.13
C LYS A 139 -7.68 6.21 17.87
N LYS A 140 -6.67 6.13 17.00
CA LYS A 140 -5.82 7.28 16.67
C LYS A 140 -5.11 7.06 15.34
N ILE A 141 -5.20 8.03 14.46
CA ILE A 141 -4.40 8.11 13.23
C ILE A 141 -3.63 9.43 13.29
N ASP A 142 -2.31 9.33 13.19
CA ASP A 142 -1.44 10.52 13.19
C ASP A 142 -1.18 11.00 11.76
N PHE A 143 -1.29 10.08 10.77
CA PHE A 143 -1.04 10.37 9.36
C PHE A 143 -1.86 9.44 8.47
N ALA A 144 -2.60 10.00 7.53
CA ALA A 144 -3.30 9.25 6.50
C ALA A 144 -2.72 9.57 5.12
N PHE A 145 -2.47 8.51 4.33
CA PHE A 145 -2.10 8.60 2.92
C PHE A 145 -3.19 7.93 2.09
N ILE A 146 -3.89 8.73 1.28
CA ILE A 146 -5.02 8.28 0.47
C ILE A 146 -4.55 8.23 -0.99
N ASP A 147 -4.33 7.02 -1.50
CA ASP A 147 -3.92 6.71 -2.89
C ASP A 147 -4.79 5.58 -3.46
N GLY A 148 -6.07 5.55 -3.03
CA GLY A 148 -7.05 4.54 -3.40
C GLY A 148 -7.79 4.83 -4.70
N GLY A 149 -9.11 4.86 -4.67
CA GLY A 149 -9.95 5.14 -5.84
C GLY A 149 -9.71 6.54 -6.43
N HIS A 150 -9.73 6.62 -7.76
CA HIS A 150 -9.43 7.87 -8.49
C HIS A 150 -10.69 8.65 -8.89
N SER A 151 -11.88 8.24 -8.43
CA SER A 151 -13.09 9.02 -8.64
C SER A 151 -13.25 10.10 -7.56
N TYR A 152 -13.87 11.23 -7.90
CA TYR A 152 -14.17 12.29 -6.94
C TYR A 152 -14.96 11.75 -5.73
N GLN A 153 -15.95 10.91 -5.99
CA GLN A 153 -16.81 10.36 -4.94
C GLN A 153 -16.05 9.43 -3.99
N THR A 154 -15.16 8.58 -4.52
CA THR A 154 -14.34 7.68 -3.69
C THR A 154 -13.39 8.49 -2.81
N THR A 155 -12.70 9.46 -3.40
CA THR A 155 -11.78 10.31 -2.64
C THR A 155 -12.51 11.10 -1.55
N LEU A 156 -13.70 11.63 -1.85
CA LEU A 156 -14.51 12.37 -0.87
C LEU A 156 -14.97 11.46 0.28
N ASN A 157 -15.26 10.20 0.01
CA ASN A 157 -15.68 9.24 1.03
C ASN A 157 -14.51 8.72 1.89
N ASP A 158 -13.27 8.81 1.40
CA ASP A 158 -12.05 8.38 2.10
C ASP A 158 -11.48 9.48 3.03
N ILE A 159 -12.01 10.70 2.96
CA ILE A 159 -11.64 11.86 3.80
C ILE A 159 -12.62 12.00 4.98
#